data_213e35a697c1b7d57cbd77eaf94c760b
#
_entry.id   213e35a697c1b7d57cbd77eaf94c760b
#
_cell.length_a   1.000
_cell.length_b   1.000
_cell.length_c   1.000
_cell.angle_alpha   90.00
_cell.angle_beta   90.00
_cell.angle_gamma   90.00
#
_symmetry.space_group_name_H-M   'P 1'
#
loop_
_entity.id
_entity.type
_entity.pdbx_description
1 polymer ?
#
loop_
_entity_poly.entity_id
_entity_poly.type
_entity_poly.pdbx_seq_one_letter_code
_entity_poly.pdbx_strand_id
1 'polypeptide(L)'
;MNQYSIWKYLFILIIIVVGVVYALPNLYGDDPALQVTSTRGFAIPTDLSTTIDDALLVESISHRDAEQTGNHLLYRFDDAEDQLRAADVLRDALGDQYIVALNLAHATPEFLRSLGGKPMTLGLDLQGGVHFLMQVDMDTARGQQLDRFVDDIRAALRDESIRYVSVRREGNGLLMMLRSAEDRDRTMNILRTDQSLVGLDIKELPAGETFGIAATVLEQQLLELQQIALKQNITTLRNRVNELGVAEPVIQQQGADRVVVQLPGVQDTVEAKKIIGATATLEYRAVDESNDPFTAQQSGRIPPESRLYQFEGNPLLLKKRLIVSGNQLIGASASFDQQTGQPAVSVTLDGVGAKRMLDFTRDNVGNGMAVVYIEQKSGGRKVEDVISVANVREPFGKRFQTTGIGSINEASQLALLLRAGALAAPMEIVEERTVGPSLGKDNVEQGFKSVVIGFALVLLFMLVYYKVFGLVANLALFTNLVLLVALLSTLGATLTMPGIAGIVLTIGMAVDANVLIFERIREELGNGNTPQASIRAGYDKAFSTIADANITTLIAAFVLFLFGTGPVKGFAVTLSLGILTSMFTAIMGTRAVVNLIYGGKKRIKKLSI
;
A
#
# COMPACT_ATOMS: atom_id res chain seq x y z
N MET A 1 -50.29 17.74 15.15
CA MET A 1 -49.12 18.25 15.89
C MET A 1 -47.87 17.69 15.24
N ASN A 2 -46.89 18.54 14.96
CA ASN A 2 -45.62 18.13 14.40
C ASN A 2 -44.76 17.49 15.51
N GLN A 3 -44.89 16.21 15.73
CA GLN A 3 -44.09 15.48 16.71
C GLN A 3 -43.53 14.22 16.09
N TYR A 4 -42.24 13.98 16.30
CA TYR A 4 -41.63 12.69 16.01
C TYR A 4 -41.97 11.69 17.12
N SER A 5 -42.02 10.41 16.77
CA SER A 5 -42.02 9.35 17.78
C SER A 5 -40.72 9.38 18.59
N ILE A 6 -40.76 9.00 19.85
CA ILE A 6 -39.58 8.96 20.74
C ILE A 6 -38.42 8.18 20.11
N TRP A 7 -38.73 7.12 19.37
CA TRP A 7 -37.73 6.32 18.66
C TRP A 7 -36.90 7.11 17.63
N LYS A 8 -37.49 8.12 16.94
CA LYS A 8 -36.76 8.96 16.01
C LYS A 8 -35.77 9.90 16.72
N TYR A 9 -36.18 10.44 17.87
CA TYR A 9 -35.28 11.26 18.69
C TYR A 9 -34.12 10.42 19.25
N LEU A 10 -34.43 9.21 19.75
CA LEU A 10 -33.42 8.28 20.24
C LEU A 10 -32.42 7.91 19.14
N PHE A 11 -32.92 7.60 17.95
CA PHE A 11 -32.08 7.27 16.79
C PHE A 11 -31.13 8.42 16.40
N ILE A 12 -31.65 9.66 16.33
CA ILE A 12 -30.85 10.85 16.04
C ILE A 12 -29.79 11.05 17.14
N LEU A 13 -30.18 10.92 18.40
CA LEU A 13 -29.27 11.07 19.55
C LEU A 13 -28.14 10.04 19.50
N ILE A 14 -28.45 8.77 19.23
CA ILE A 14 -27.44 7.71 19.11
C ILE A 14 -26.45 8.03 18.00
N ILE A 15 -26.91 8.45 16.82
CA ILE A 15 -26.03 8.82 15.70
C ILE A 15 -25.11 9.97 16.10
N ILE A 16 -25.64 11.00 16.78
CA ILE A 16 -24.83 12.14 17.21
C ILE A 16 -23.80 11.70 18.26
N VAL A 17 -24.18 10.89 19.26
CA VAL A 17 -23.26 10.41 20.29
C VAL A 17 -22.16 9.55 19.67
N VAL A 18 -22.50 8.62 18.81
CA VAL A 18 -21.52 7.80 18.07
C VAL A 18 -20.62 8.70 17.23
N GLY A 19 -21.20 9.67 16.50
CA GLY A 19 -20.43 10.64 15.72
C GLY A 19 -19.43 11.42 16.57
N VAL A 20 -19.84 11.90 17.76
CA VAL A 20 -18.93 12.61 18.67
C VAL A 20 -17.79 11.69 19.12
N VAL A 21 -18.08 10.45 19.53
CA VAL A 21 -17.06 9.50 19.99
C VAL A 21 -16.00 9.23 18.91
N TYR A 22 -16.42 9.04 17.65
CA TYR A 22 -15.49 8.78 16.53
C TYR A 22 -14.85 10.05 15.95
N ALA A 23 -15.38 11.24 16.23
CA ALA A 23 -14.75 12.49 15.86
C ALA A 23 -13.69 12.96 16.88
N LEU A 24 -13.85 12.60 18.17
CA LEU A 24 -12.98 13.01 19.27
C LEU A 24 -11.49 12.70 19.06
N PRO A 25 -11.07 11.54 18.49
CA PRO A 25 -9.65 11.25 18.26
C PRO A 25 -8.90 12.35 17.50
N ASN A 26 -9.58 13.05 16.60
CA ASN A 26 -8.96 14.11 15.78
C ASN A 26 -8.61 15.39 16.57
N LEU A 27 -9.05 15.53 17.80
CA LEU A 27 -8.71 16.68 18.65
C LEU A 27 -7.37 16.51 19.37
N TYR A 28 -6.84 15.29 19.44
CA TYR A 28 -5.63 15.01 20.22
C TYR A 28 -4.33 15.17 19.41
N GLY A 29 -4.42 15.17 18.06
CA GLY A 29 -3.24 15.32 17.20
C GLY A 29 -2.31 14.10 17.22
N ASP A 30 -1.09 14.33 16.72
CA ASP A 30 -0.02 13.33 16.66
C ASP A 30 1.18 13.82 17.45
N ASP A 31 1.77 12.97 18.26
CA ASP A 31 3.02 13.21 18.95
C ASP A 31 4.21 12.77 18.08
N PRO A 32 5.32 13.53 18.02
CA PRO A 32 6.56 13.04 17.44
C PRO A 32 6.99 11.75 18.14
N ALA A 33 7.31 10.72 17.37
CA ALA A 33 7.66 9.43 17.93
C ALA A 33 8.84 8.76 17.20
N LEU A 34 9.59 7.91 17.88
CA LEU A 34 10.58 7.03 17.30
C LEU A 34 10.09 5.60 17.38
N GLN A 35 10.12 4.95 16.24
CA GLN A 35 9.85 3.53 16.15
C GLN A 35 11.16 2.76 16.06
N VAL A 36 11.44 1.93 17.07
CA VAL A 36 12.59 1.04 17.10
C VAL A 36 12.12 -0.36 16.74
N THR A 37 12.72 -0.94 15.71
CA THR A 37 12.36 -2.27 15.19
C THR A 37 13.62 -3.11 15.07
N SER A 38 13.56 -4.39 15.44
CA SER A 38 14.70 -5.29 15.26
C SER A 38 14.98 -5.54 13.79
N THR A 39 16.22 -5.32 13.34
CA THR A 39 16.68 -5.63 11.98
C THR A 39 16.47 -7.11 11.63
N ARG A 40 16.44 -7.97 12.63
CA ARG A 40 16.25 -9.42 12.47
C ARG A 40 14.80 -9.88 12.45
N GLY A 41 13.83 -8.97 12.68
CA GLY A 41 12.40 -9.31 12.75
C GLY A 41 12.01 -10.17 13.96
N PHE A 42 12.87 -10.29 14.97
CA PHE A 42 12.54 -10.96 16.23
C PHE A 42 11.76 -10.03 17.16
N ALA A 43 11.06 -10.64 18.11
CA ALA A 43 10.45 -9.90 19.19
C ALA A 43 11.54 -9.10 19.94
N ILE A 44 11.22 -7.86 20.26
CA ILE A 44 12.12 -6.96 20.98
C ILE A 44 12.32 -7.51 22.40
N PRO A 45 13.59 -7.67 22.86
CA PRO A 45 13.88 -8.05 24.23
C PRO A 45 13.36 -7.00 25.21
N THR A 46 12.89 -7.42 26.37
CA THR A 46 12.37 -6.51 27.41
C THR A 46 13.42 -5.60 28.04
N ASP A 47 14.70 -5.95 27.93
CA ASP A 47 15.84 -5.16 28.40
C ASP A 47 16.24 -4.04 27.43
N LEU A 48 15.74 -4.06 26.19
CA LEU A 48 16.04 -3.01 25.21
C LEU A 48 15.48 -1.66 25.65
N SER A 49 14.31 -1.63 26.27
CA SER A 49 13.72 -0.37 26.76
C SER A 49 14.62 0.31 27.78
N THR A 50 15.22 -0.46 28.70
CA THR A 50 16.17 0.10 29.69
C THR A 50 17.43 0.65 29.02
N THR A 51 17.93 -0.01 27.98
CA THR A 51 19.09 0.47 27.22
C THR A 51 18.78 1.77 26.48
N ILE A 52 17.60 1.89 25.93
CA ILE A 52 17.13 3.11 25.25
C ILE A 52 16.95 4.25 26.28
N ASP A 53 16.28 3.96 27.38
CA ASP A 53 16.02 4.93 28.44
C ASP A 53 17.34 5.48 29.01
N ASP A 54 18.34 4.60 29.26
CA ASP A 54 19.68 4.99 29.72
C ASP A 54 20.40 5.87 28.68
N ALA A 55 20.34 5.52 27.40
CA ALA A 55 20.95 6.30 26.33
C ALA A 55 20.33 7.71 26.20
N LEU A 56 19.01 7.81 26.27
CA LEU A 56 18.29 9.09 26.22
C LEU A 56 18.55 9.95 27.46
N LEU A 57 18.68 9.30 28.64
CA LEU A 57 18.97 9.98 29.89
C LEU A 57 20.36 10.63 29.90
N VAL A 58 21.38 9.96 29.34
CA VAL A 58 22.75 10.49 29.23
C VAL A 58 22.76 11.82 28.47
N GLU A 59 21.98 11.94 27.41
CA GLU A 59 21.87 13.15 26.57
C GLU A 59 20.78 14.12 27.05
N SER A 60 20.18 13.85 28.23
CA SER A 60 19.10 14.66 28.81
C SER A 60 17.90 14.87 27.87
N ILE A 61 17.55 13.85 27.11
CA ILE A 61 16.38 13.85 26.23
C ILE A 61 15.22 13.20 26.97
N SER A 62 14.13 13.94 27.17
CA SER A 62 12.93 13.44 27.82
C SER A 62 11.97 12.81 26.79
N HIS A 63 11.34 11.72 27.17
CA HIS A 63 10.24 11.10 26.42
C HIS A 63 9.01 10.96 27.32
N ARG A 64 7.79 10.91 26.72
CA ARG A 64 6.52 10.75 27.47
C ARG A 64 6.27 9.33 27.87
N ASP A 65 6.15 8.47 26.87
CA ASP A 65 5.75 7.08 27.00
C ASP A 65 6.55 6.19 26.05
N ALA A 66 6.77 4.94 26.47
CA ALA A 66 7.28 3.86 25.64
C ALA A 66 6.19 2.78 25.50
N GLU A 67 5.76 2.49 24.28
CA GLU A 67 4.73 1.50 23.97
C GLU A 67 5.32 0.36 23.14
N GLN A 68 5.22 -0.88 23.63
CA GLN A 68 5.65 -2.04 22.88
C GLN A 68 4.45 -2.67 22.16
N THR A 69 4.47 -2.68 20.84
CA THR A 69 3.43 -3.29 20.01
C THR A 69 4.04 -4.34 19.10
N GLY A 70 3.86 -5.60 19.42
CA GLY A 70 4.42 -6.71 18.64
C GLY A 70 5.94 -6.67 18.56
N ASN A 71 6.47 -6.39 17.35
CA ASN A 71 7.91 -6.37 17.07
C ASN A 71 8.52 -4.96 17.04
N HIS A 72 7.81 -3.93 17.51
CA HIS A 72 8.32 -2.56 17.56
C HIS A 72 8.11 -1.95 18.93
N LEU A 73 9.04 -1.08 19.28
CA LEU A 73 9.01 -0.23 20.44
C LEU A 73 8.84 1.22 19.97
N LEU A 74 7.82 1.90 20.48
CA LEU A 74 7.46 3.26 20.09
C LEU A 74 7.72 4.21 21.27
N TYR A 75 8.60 5.19 21.08
CA TYR A 75 8.89 6.25 22.03
C TYR A 75 8.27 7.56 21.58
N ARG A 76 7.54 8.25 22.47
CA ARG A 76 6.87 9.52 22.18
C ARG A 76 7.63 10.70 22.77
N PHE A 77 7.75 11.78 22.02
CA PHE A 77 8.44 13.00 22.42
C PHE A 77 7.47 14.19 22.46
N ASP A 78 7.86 15.24 23.19
CA ASP A 78 7.06 16.47 23.29
C ASP A 78 7.21 17.33 22.04
N ASP A 79 8.36 17.31 21.40
CA ASP A 79 8.62 18.07 20.18
C ASP A 79 9.48 17.28 19.15
N ALA A 80 9.53 17.83 17.94
CA ALA A 80 10.25 17.21 16.82
C ALA A 80 11.78 17.39 16.94
N GLU A 81 12.28 18.36 17.71
CA GLU A 81 13.71 18.58 17.90
C GLU A 81 14.29 17.49 18.81
N ASP A 82 13.62 17.18 19.92
CA ASP A 82 13.98 16.07 20.80
C ASP A 82 13.86 14.72 20.08
N GLN A 83 12.85 14.53 19.23
CA GLN A 83 12.73 13.34 18.38
C GLN A 83 13.95 13.15 17.48
N LEU A 84 14.41 14.21 16.81
CA LEU A 84 15.56 14.14 15.89
C LEU A 84 16.86 13.85 16.66
N ARG A 85 17.09 14.54 17.79
CA ARG A 85 18.25 14.30 18.66
C ARG A 85 18.25 12.87 19.19
N ALA A 86 17.09 12.39 19.65
CA ALA A 86 16.92 11.02 20.12
C ALA A 86 17.18 9.99 19.01
N ALA A 87 16.78 10.28 17.78
CA ALA A 87 17.04 9.38 16.64
C ALA A 87 18.54 9.18 16.39
N ASP A 88 19.31 10.26 16.45
CA ASP A 88 20.76 10.18 16.24
C ASP A 88 21.44 9.44 17.41
N VAL A 89 21.09 9.77 18.65
CA VAL A 89 21.61 9.08 19.86
C VAL A 89 21.28 7.58 19.82
N LEU A 90 20.07 7.22 19.48
CA LEU A 90 19.65 5.82 19.43
C LEU A 90 20.26 5.04 18.27
N ARG A 91 20.50 5.67 17.12
CA ARG A 91 21.24 5.03 16.02
C ARG A 91 22.67 4.68 16.43
N ASP A 92 23.34 5.60 17.15
CA ASP A 92 24.68 5.36 17.64
C ASP A 92 24.72 4.32 18.78
N ALA A 93 23.77 4.38 19.71
CA ALA A 93 23.73 3.49 20.88
C ALA A 93 23.30 2.06 20.52
N LEU A 94 22.33 1.88 19.63
CA LEU A 94 21.75 0.58 19.28
C LEU A 94 22.47 -0.08 18.08
N GLY A 95 23.23 0.72 17.32
CA GLY A 95 23.96 0.26 16.14
C GLY A 95 23.08 -0.43 15.10
N ASP A 96 23.67 -1.23 14.24
CA ASP A 96 23.03 -1.89 13.11
C ASP A 96 22.04 -3.02 13.48
N GLN A 97 21.86 -3.30 14.78
CA GLN A 97 20.94 -4.35 15.23
C GLN A 97 19.47 -3.91 15.24
N TYR A 98 19.23 -2.60 15.25
CA TYR A 98 17.91 -2.00 15.31
C TYR A 98 17.76 -0.90 14.27
N ILE A 99 16.58 -0.81 13.69
CA ILE A 99 16.18 0.28 12.81
C ILE A 99 15.48 1.31 13.66
N VAL A 100 15.99 2.53 13.69
CA VAL A 100 15.39 3.68 14.35
C VAL A 100 14.76 4.57 13.31
N ALA A 101 13.43 4.52 13.20
CA ALA A 101 12.64 5.27 12.23
C ALA A 101 11.90 6.43 12.90
N LEU A 102 11.93 7.61 12.26
CA LEU A 102 11.09 8.74 12.62
C LEU A 102 9.64 8.39 12.29
N ASN A 103 8.76 8.55 13.26
CA ASN A 103 7.33 8.26 13.12
C ASN A 103 6.49 9.34 13.81
N LEU A 104 5.18 9.29 13.61
CA LEU A 104 4.18 10.06 14.34
C LEU A 104 3.26 9.07 15.05
N ALA A 105 3.02 9.29 16.33
CA ALA A 105 2.15 8.45 17.14
C ALA A 105 0.89 9.21 17.51
N HIS A 106 -0.29 8.63 17.23
CA HIS A 106 -1.54 9.26 17.60
C HIS A 106 -1.66 9.43 19.11
N ALA A 107 -1.89 10.67 19.57
CA ALA A 107 -2.08 11.02 20.98
C ALA A 107 -3.48 10.66 21.53
N THR A 108 -4.20 9.78 20.84
CA THR A 108 -5.57 9.37 21.19
C THR A 108 -5.59 8.60 22.52
N PRO A 109 -6.40 9.00 23.52
CA PRO A 109 -6.54 8.30 24.78
C PRO A 109 -6.96 6.83 24.63
N GLU A 110 -6.49 5.98 25.53
CA GLU A 110 -6.69 4.53 25.48
C GLU A 110 -8.17 4.13 25.46
N PHE A 111 -9.04 4.85 26.21
CA PHE A 111 -10.48 4.56 26.22
C PHE A 111 -11.13 4.77 24.84
N LEU A 112 -10.67 5.73 24.03
CA LEU A 112 -11.16 5.92 22.66
C LEU A 112 -10.59 4.87 21.72
N ARG A 113 -9.31 4.49 21.89
CA ARG A 113 -8.67 3.41 21.14
C ARG A 113 -9.38 2.06 21.39
N SER A 114 -9.77 1.76 22.61
CA SER A 114 -10.49 0.53 22.95
C SER A 114 -11.88 0.45 22.32
N LEU A 115 -12.51 1.59 22.00
CA LEU A 115 -13.76 1.69 21.26
C LEU A 115 -13.55 1.68 19.73
N GLY A 116 -12.31 1.50 19.25
CA GLY A 116 -11.98 1.52 17.83
C GLY A 116 -11.88 2.91 17.22
N GLY A 117 -11.83 3.97 18.05
CA GLY A 117 -11.66 5.35 17.60
C GLY A 117 -10.23 5.58 17.13
N LYS A 118 -10.07 5.99 15.87
CA LYS A 118 -8.80 6.39 15.26
C LYS A 118 -8.95 7.78 14.66
N PRO A 119 -7.92 8.64 14.68
CA PRO A 119 -7.97 9.89 13.94
C PRO A 119 -8.03 9.63 12.44
N MET A 120 -8.45 10.62 11.67
CA MET A 120 -8.38 10.54 10.20
C MET A 120 -6.93 10.65 9.74
N THR A 121 -6.59 9.96 8.66
CA THR A 121 -5.26 10.00 8.08
C THR A 121 -5.04 11.28 7.30
N LEU A 122 -3.86 11.89 7.46
CA LEU A 122 -3.48 13.07 6.70
C LEU A 122 -2.75 12.64 5.43
N GLY A 123 -3.11 13.22 4.29
CA GLY A 123 -2.44 12.98 3.02
C GLY A 123 -1.06 13.63 2.97
N LEU A 124 -0.30 13.23 1.95
CA LEU A 124 1.04 13.72 1.68
C LEU A 124 1.13 15.26 1.66
N ASP A 125 0.10 15.92 1.13
CA ASP A 125 0.02 17.39 1.01
C ASP A 125 -0.04 18.10 2.38
N LEU A 126 -0.47 17.38 3.43
CA LEU A 126 -0.67 17.89 4.78
C LEU A 126 0.38 17.41 5.79
N GLN A 127 0.90 16.20 5.61
CA GLN A 127 1.89 15.61 6.52
C GLN A 127 3.32 15.76 6.00
N GLY A 128 3.48 16.03 4.70
CA GLY A 128 4.78 15.96 4.03
C GLY A 128 5.16 14.51 3.71
N GLY A 129 6.28 14.32 3.01
CA GLY A 129 6.77 13.01 2.63
C GLY A 129 7.08 12.92 1.13
N VAL A 130 7.10 11.70 0.59
CA VAL A 130 7.52 11.42 -0.78
C VAL A 130 6.41 10.78 -1.61
N HIS A 131 6.28 11.25 -2.84
CA HIS A 131 5.40 10.69 -3.86
C HIS A 131 6.23 10.14 -5.00
N PHE A 132 6.03 8.87 -5.32
CA PHE A 132 6.59 8.24 -6.51
C PHE A 132 5.46 7.81 -7.44
N LEU A 133 5.59 8.13 -8.72
CA LEU A 133 4.85 7.49 -9.79
C LEU A 133 5.79 6.48 -10.45
N MET A 134 5.45 5.21 -10.35
CA MET A 134 6.24 4.12 -10.91
C MET A 134 5.53 3.51 -12.11
N GLN A 135 6.27 3.25 -13.16
CA GLN A 135 5.77 2.55 -14.36
C GLN A 135 6.34 1.13 -14.40
N VAL A 136 5.48 0.16 -14.64
CA VAL A 136 5.87 -1.24 -14.79
C VAL A 136 6.36 -1.48 -16.21
N ASP A 137 7.54 -2.08 -16.36
CA ASP A 137 8.07 -2.53 -17.65
C ASP A 137 7.30 -3.79 -18.11
N MET A 138 6.19 -3.53 -18.81
CA MET A 138 5.31 -4.59 -19.30
C MET A 138 5.95 -5.44 -20.41
N ASP A 139 6.89 -4.90 -21.17
CA ASP A 139 7.60 -5.64 -22.22
C ASP A 139 8.55 -6.65 -21.61
N THR A 140 9.28 -6.26 -20.58
CA THR A 140 10.13 -7.18 -19.81
C THR A 140 9.28 -8.24 -19.09
N ALA A 141 8.14 -7.85 -18.48
CA ALA A 141 7.23 -8.80 -17.85
C ALA A 141 6.71 -9.86 -18.84
N ARG A 142 6.33 -9.43 -20.03
CA ARG A 142 5.91 -10.31 -21.14
C ARG A 142 7.03 -11.25 -21.54
N GLY A 143 8.24 -10.70 -21.70
CA GLY A 143 9.42 -11.48 -22.06
C GLY A 143 9.72 -12.59 -21.07
N GLN A 144 9.70 -12.29 -19.77
CA GLN A 144 9.90 -13.29 -18.71
C GLN A 144 8.85 -14.39 -18.72
N GLN A 145 7.60 -14.05 -18.98
CA GLN A 145 6.55 -15.05 -19.05
C GLN A 145 6.72 -15.97 -20.26
N LEU A 146 7.11 -15.43 -21.41
CA LEU A 146 7.42 -16.24 -22.60
C LEU A 146 8.62 -17.16 -22.34
N ASP A 147 9.64 -16.69 -21.64
CA ASP A 147 10.80 -17.50 -21.27
C ASP A 147 10.40 -18.63 -20.29
N ARG A 148 9.48 -18.38 -19.36
CA ARG A 148 8.90 -19.43 -18.49
C ARG A 148 8.16 -20.48 -19.33
N PHE A 149 7.32 -20.08 -20.27
CA PHE A 149 6.66 -21.03 -21.17
C PHE A 149 7.66 -21.88 -21.95
N VAL A 150 8.78 -21.30 -22.41
CA VAL A 150 9.87 -22.07 -23.05
C VAL A 150 10.40 -23.16 -22.10
N ASP A 151 10.64 -22.83 -20.84
CA ASP A 151 11.19 -23.77 -19.87
C ASP A 151 10.16 -24.84 -19.46
N ASP A 152 8.89 -24.47 -19.29
CA ASP A 152 7.79 -25.38 -18.98
C ASP A 152 7.56 -26.36 -20.15
N ILE A 153 7.56 -25.87 -21.39
CA ILE A 153 7.46 -26.72 -22.58
C ILE A 153 8.66 -27.68 -22.68
N ARG A 154 9.88 -27.20 -22.44
CA ARG A 154 11.07 -28.07 -22.42
C ARG A 154 11.00 -29.15 -21.34
N ALA A 155 10.41 -28.82 -20.18
CA ALA A 155 10.19 -29.77 -19.10
C ALA A 155 9.16 -30.81 -19.51
N ALA A 156 8.00 -30.39 -20.01
CA ALA A 156 6.93 -31.27 -20.46
C ALA A 156 7.39 -32.24 -21.59
N LEU A 157 8.15 -31.71 -22.56
CA LEU A 157 8.70 -32.53 -23.64
C LEU A 157 9.71 -33.59 -23.14
N ARG A 158 10.51 -33.25 -22.10
CA ARG A 158 11.44 -34.21 -21.49
C ARG A 158 10.71 -35.28 -20.70
N ASP A 159 9.69 -34.92 -19.95
CA ASP A 159 8.91 -35.83 -19.13
C ASP A 159 8.20 -36.89 -20.03
N GLU A 160 7.74 -36.48 -21.21
CA GLU A 160 7.13 -37.32 -22.23
C GLU A 160 8.16 -37.98 -23.18
N SER A 161 9.45 -37.79 -22.92
CA SER A 161 10.56 -38.36 -23.73
C SER A 161 10.52 -37.93 -25.21
N ILE A 162 9.96 -36.78 -25.54
CA ILE A 162 9.90 -36.22 -26.89
C ILE A 162 11.21 -35.51 -27.24
N ARG A 163 11.80 -35.87 -28.39
CA ARG A 163 13.06 -35.28 -28.88
C ARG A 163 12.80 -34.06 -29.74
N TYR A 164 13.30 -32.90 -29.33
CA TYR A 164 13.19 -31.65 -30.07
C TYR A 164 14.56 -31.16 -30.58
N VAL A 165 14.56 -30.35 -31.62
CA VAL A 165 15.75 -29.67 -32.15
C VAL A 165 15.97 -28.35 -31.38
N SER A 166 14.91 -27.54 -31.25
CA SER A 166 14.97 -26.28 -30.48
C SER A 166 13.58 -25.90 -29.96
N VAL A 167 13.55 -25.30 -28.77
CA VAL A 167 12.41 -24.57 -28.23
C VAL A 167 12.93 -23.21 -27.81
N ARG A 168 12.45 -22.15 -28.46
CA ARG A 168 12.94 -20.78 -28.22
C ARG A 168 11.81 -19.76 -28.32
N ARG A 169 12.03 -18.64 -27.70
CA ARG A 169 11.21 -17.44 -27.91
C ARG A 169 11.54 -16.81 -29.25
N GLU A 170 10.53 -16.37 -29.98
CA GLU A 170 10.66 -15.62 -31.22
C GLU A 170 9.65 -14.46 -31.22
N GLY A 171 10.16 -13.23 -31.02
CA GLY A 171 9.32 -12.05 -30.84
C GLY A 171 8.34 -12.17 -29.67
N ASN A 172 7.05 -12.07 -29.95
CA ASN A 172 5.95 -12.21 -28.97
C ASN A 172 5.38 -13.64 -28.90
N GLY A 173 6.09 -14.62 -29.48
CA GLY A 173 5.65 -16.01 -29.50
C GLY A 173 6.79 -16.98 -29.19
N LEU A 174 6.49 -18.24 -29.38
CA LEU A 174 7.37 -19.38 -29.15
C LEU A 174 7.53 -20.15 -30.45
N LEU A 175 8.75 -20.56 -30.75
CA LEU A 175 9.05 -21.42 -31.89
C LEU A 175 9.62 -22.75 -31.37
N MET A 176 9.00 -23.84 -31.78
CA MET A 176 9.42 -25.19 -31.47
C MET A 176 9.76 -25.92 -32.77
N MET A 177 10.93 -26.53 -32.82
CA MET A 177 11.38 -27.30 -33.96
C MET A 177 11.61 -28.76 -33.50
N LEU A 178 10.94 -29.68 -34.13
CA LEU A 178 10.87 -31.09 -33.78
C LEU A 178 11.51 -31.97 -34.87
N ARG A 179 11.84 -33.20 -34.53
CA ARG A 179 12.56 -34.08 -35.45
C ARG A 179 11.66 -34.91 -36.37
N SER A 180 10.43 -35.17 -35.92
CA SER A 180 9.46 -35.99 -36.66
C SER A 180 8.05 -35.41 -36.63
N ALA A 181 7.20 -35.79 -37.56
CA ALA A 181 5.78 -35.43 -37.57
C ALA A 181 5.04 -36.00 -36.34
N GLU A 182 5.43 -37.23 -35.92
CA GLU A 182 4.85 -37.86 -34.73
C GLU A 182 5.17 -37.06 -33.45
N ASP A 183 6.43 -36.64 -33.28
CA ASP A 183 6.84 -35.77 -32.16
C ASP A 183 6.10 -34.44 -32.17
N ARG A 184 5.86 -33.86 -33.36
CA ARG A 184 5.08 -32.64 -33.53
C ARG A 184 3.64 -32.85 -33.04
N ASP A 185 2.97 -33.90 -33.51
CA ASP A 185 1.56 -34.16 -33.18
C ASP A 185 1.39 -34.46 -31.67
N ARG A 186 2.32 -35.19 -31.07
CA ARG A 186 2.36 -35.39 -29.62
C ARG A 186 2.59 -34.07 -28.86
N THR A 187 3.51 -33.25 -29.33
CA THR A 187 3.75 -31.90 -28.73
C THR A 187 2.52 -31.02 -28.80
N MET A 188 1.82 -31.00 -29.94
CA MET A 188 0.59 -30.23 -30.09
C MET A 188 -0.51 -30.71 -29.12
N ASN A 189 -0.59 -32.01 -28.87
CA ASN A 189 -1.53 -32.57 -27.90
C ASN A 189 -1.18 -32.12 -26.46
N ILE A 190 0.09 -32.14 -26.08
CA ILE A 190 0.56 -31.62 -24.77
C ILE A 190 0.20 -30.16 -24.63
N LEU A 191 0.52 -29.31 -25.61
CA LEU A 191 0.24 -27.87 -25.57
C LEU A 191 -1.25 -27.54 -25.44
N ARG A 192 -2.14 -28.43 -25.90
CA ARG A 192 -3.60 -28.28 -25.81
C ARG A 192 -4.19 -28.82 -24.51
N THR A 193 -3.55 -29.82 -23.89
CA THR A 193 -4.08 -30.51 -22.71
C THR A 193 -3.48 -30.03 -21.40
N ASP A 194 -2.28 -29.47 -21.44
CA ASP A 194 -1.61 -28.96 -20.24
C ASP A 194 -2.20 -27.62 -19.79
N GLN A 195 -2.77 -27.63 -18.59
CA GLN A 195 -3.39 -26.42 -18.00
C GLN A 195 -2.39 -25.29 -17.76
N SER A 196 -1.09 -25.59 -17.61
CA SER A 196 -0.05 -24.56 -17.43
C SER A 196 0.26 -23.79 -18.71
N LEU A 197 -0.12 -24.33 -19.88
CA LEU A 197 0.14 -23.80 -21.21
C LEU A 197 -1.13 -23.25 -21.89
N VAL A 198 -2.22 -23.12 -21.17
CA VAL A 198 -3.48 -22.56 -21.66
C VAL A 198 -3.29 -21.09 -22.10
N GLY A 199 -3.91 -20.70 -23.21
CA GLY A 199 -3.86 -19.33 -23.74
C GLY A 199 -2.84 -19.14 -24.86
N LEU A 200 -2.34 -20.23 -25.45
CA LEU A 200 -1.50 -20.21 -26.64
C LEU A 200 -2.34 -20.48 -27.90
N ASP A 201 -2.23 -19.61 -28.91
CA ASP A 201 -2.70 -19.89 -30.28
C ASP A 201 -1.59 -20.68 -31.02
N ILE A 202 -1.87 -21.95 -31.29
CA ILE A 202 -0.89 -22.90 -31.78
C ILE A 202 -1.11 -23.09 -33.29
N LYS A 203 -0.06 -22.86 -34.07
CA LYS A 203 -0.06 -23.03 -35.54
C LYS A 203 1.06 -23.96 -35.97
N GLU A 204 0.72 -24.89 -36.87
CA GLU A 204 1.72 -25.68 -37.56
C GLU A 204 2.45 -24.83 -38.59
N LEU A 205 3.76 -24.99 -38.65
CA LEU A 205 4.56 -24.40 -39.71
C LEU A 205 4.65 -25.38 -40.91
N PRO A 206 4.73 -24.86 -42.14
CA PRO A 206 4.88 -25.69 -43.33
C PRO A 206 6.06 -26.65 -43.17
N ALA A 207 5.88 -27.89 -43.57
CA ALA A 207 6.91 -28.94 -43.50
C ALA A 207 8.12 -28.55 -44.39
N GLY A 208 9.30 -28.45 -43.74
CA GLY A 208 10.60 -28.31 -44.36
C GLY A 208 11.52 -29.49 -43.93
N GLU A 209 12.80 -29.21 -43.71
CA GLU A 209 13.73 -30.19 -43.12
C GLU A 209 13.42 -30.54 -41.66
N THR A 210 12.60 -29.72 -40.97
CA THR A 210 12.16 -29.88 -39.57
C THR A 210 10.67 -29.58 -39.46
N PHE A 211 10.03 -30.23 -38.46
CA PHE A 211 8.62 -30.07 -38.16
C PHE A 211 8.43 -28.96 -37.12
N GLY A 212 7.92 -27.81 -37.55
CA GLY A 212 7.79 -26.62 -36.73
C GLY A 212 6.40 -26.41 -36.13
N ILE A 213 6.37 -25.88 -34.91
CA ILE A 213 5.16 -25.36 -34.27
C ILE A 213 5.46 -23.92 -33.84
N ALA A 214 4.59 -22.98 -34.25
CA ALA A 214 4.58 -21.62 -33.74
C ALA A 214 3.43 -21.50 -32.74
N ALA A 215 3.70 -20.96 -31.57
CA ALA A 215 2.69 -20.66 -30.57
C ALA A 215 2.75 -19.18 -30.19
N THR A 216 1.62 -18.49 -30.32
CA THR A 216 1.50 -17.06 -29.92
C THR A 216 0.57 -16.97 -28.72
N VAL A 217 0.94 -16.12 -27.74
CA VAL A 217 0.08 -15.89 -26.58
C VAL A 217 -1.09 -15.01 -27.02
N LEU A 218 -2.32 -15.43 -26.69
CA LEU A 218 -3.53 -14.66 -26.98
C LEU A 218 -3.47 -13.29 -26.29
N GLU A 219 -3.97 -12.26 -26.94
CA GLU A 219 -3.94 -10.88 -26.43
C GLU A 219 -4.68 -10.75 -25.09
N GLN A 220 -5.80 -11.45 -24.93
CA GLN A 220 -6.54 -11.51 -23.68
C GLN A 220 -5.68 -12.08 -22.54
N GLN A 221 -4.93 -13.14 -22.81
CA GLN A 221 -4.03 -13.76 -21.84
C GLN A 221 -2.88 -12.82 -21.47
N LEU A 222 -2.36 -12.06 -22.44
CA LEU A 222 -1.34 -11.04 -22.16
C LEU A 222 -1.86 -9.95 -21.21
N LEU A 223 -3.08 -9.49 -21.41
CA LEU A 223 -3.73 -8.51 -20.53
C LEU A 223 -3.93 -9.06 -19.11
N GLU A 224 -4.36 -10.30 -18.99
CA GLU A 224 -4.50 -10.97 -17.68
C GLU A 224 -3.16 -11.09 -16.97
N LEU A 225 -2.11 -11.51 -17.67
CA LEU A 225 -0.75 -11.60 -17.13
C LEU A 225 -0.21 -10.24 -16.68
N GLN A 226 -0.48 -9.18 -17.44
CA GLN A 226 -0.12 -7.82 -17.07
C GLN A 226 -0.82 -7.38 -15.78
N GLN A 227 -2.12 -7.65 -15.65
CA GLN A 227 -2.88 -7.34 -14.44
C GLN A 227 -2.37 -8.12 -13.23
N ILE A 228 -2.04 -9.41 -13.40
CA ILE A 228 -1.47 -10.23 -12.33
C ILE A 228 -0.11 -9.68 -11.90
N ALA A 229 0.77 -9.36 -12.84
CA ALA A 229 2.10 -8.79 -12.54
C ALA A 229 1.98 -7.46 -11.81
N LEU A 230 1.09 -6.56 -12.25
CA LEU A 230 0.84 -5.28 -11.61
C LEU A 230 0.31 -5.46 -10.17
N LYS A 231 -0.66 -6.35 -9.98
CA LYS A 231 -1.23 -6.65 -8.66
C LYS A 231 -0.19 -7.25 -7.72
N GLN A 232 0.66 -8.13 -8.23
CA GLN A 232 1.77 -8.71 -7.47
C GLN A 232 2.81 -7.66 -7.11
N ASN A 233 3.18 -6.76 -8.03
CA ASN A 233 4.07 -5.64 -7.75
C ASN A 233 3.50 -4.71 -6.65
N ILE A 234 2.21 -4.39 -6.70
CA ILE A 234 1.54 -3.59 -5.65
C ILE A 234 1.64 -4.28 -4.29
N THR A 235 1.45 -5.60 -4.25
CA THR A 235 1.57 -6.38 -3.00
C THR A 235 3.00 -6.36 -2.48
N THR A 236 3.98 -6.56 -3.36
CA THR A 236 5.42 -6.51 -3.01
C THR A 236 5.82 -5.11 -2.53
N LEU A 237 5.38 -4.05 -3.21
CA LEU A 237 5.62 -2.66 -2.78
C LEU A 237 5.02 -2.40 -1.40
N ARG A 238 3.80 -2.89 -1.14
CA ARG A 238 3.17 -2.74 0.18
C ARG A 238 3.98 -3.43 1.28
N ASN A 239 4.45 -4.65 1.02
CA ASN A 239 5.30 -5.37 1.97
C ASN A 239 6.60 -4.60 2.24
N ARG A 240 7.26 -4.07 1.19
CA ARG A 240 8.50 -3.28 1.33
C ARG A 240 8.31 -2.01 2.15
N VAL A 241 7.23 -1.29 1.89
CA VAL A 241 6.92 -0.06 2.61
C VAL A 241 6.55 -0.34 4.07
N ASN A 242 5.85 -1.44 4.33
CA ASN A 242 5.56 -1.88 5.69
C ASN A 242 6.84 -2.26 6.47
N GLU A 243 7.81 -2.89 5.80
CA GLU A 243 9.11 -3.20 6.40
C GLU A 243 9.94 -1.94 6.71
N LEU A 244 9.72 -0.84 5.96
CA LEU A 244 10.30 0.48 6.28
C LEU A 244 9.67 1.14 7.51
N GLY A 245 8.59 0.57 8.06
CA GLY A 245 7.86 1.15 9.18
C GLY A 245 7.06 2.41 8.83
N VAL A 246 6.83 2.69 7.55
CA VAL A 246 6.05 3.85 7.11
C VAL A 246 4.58 3.67 7.52
N ALA A 247 4.05 4.61 8.28
CA ALA A 247 2.66 4.60 8.68
C ALA A 247 1.76 4.96 7.48
N GLU A 248 0.73 4.14 7.25
CA GLU A 248 -0.36 4.37 6.30
C GLU A 248 0.07 4.79 4.87
N PRO A 249 0.92 4.01 4.20
CA PRO A 249 1.34 4.31 2.85
C PRO A 249 0.18 4.18 1.87
N VAL A 250 0.10 5.06 0.88
CA VAL A 250 -0.87 4.95 -0.21
C VAL A 250 -0.19 4.27 -1.39
N ILE A 251 -0.61 3.05 -1.71
CA ILE A 251 -0.11 2.30 -2.87
C ILE A 251 -1.30 1.89 -3.73
N GLN A 252 -1.43 2.53 -4.90
CA GLN A 252 -2.59 2.38 -5.77
C GLN A 252 -2.20 2.27 -7.23
N GLN A 253 -2.95 1.47 -7.97
CA GLN A 253 -2.84 1.44 -9.44
C GLN A 253 -3.33 2.76 -10.04
N GLN A 254 -2.60 3.25 -11.05
CA GLN A 254 -2.98 4.39 -11.87
C GLN A 254 -2.87 4.03 -13.35
N GLY A 255 -4.01 3.94 -14.02
CA GLY A 255 -4.04 3.49 -15.42
C GLY A 255 -3.75 1.99 -15.57
N ALA A 256 -3.18 1.60 -16.70
CA ALA A 256 -2.97 0.19 -17.06
C ALA A 256 -1.64 -0.37 -16.51
N ASP A 257 -0.60 0.46 -16.37
CA ASP A 257 0.78 0.06 -16.16
C ASP A 257 1.53 0.85 -15.09
N ARG A 258 0.84 1.73 -14.35
CA ARG A 258 1.47 2.61 -13.36
C ARG A 258 0.97 2.33 -11.95
N VAL A 259 1.85 2.61 -10.99
CA VAL A 259 1.57 2.53 -9.55
C VAL A 259 2.00 3.83 -8.88
N VAL A 260 1.09 4.44 -8.15
CA VAL A 260 1.38 5.56 -7.25
C VAL A 260 1.79 4.99 -5.91
N VAL A 261 2.91 5.46 -5.38
CA VAL A 261 3.39 5.16 -4.04
C VAL A 261 3.59 6.48 -3.31
N GLN A 262 2.82 6.68 -2.24
CA GLN A 262 2.97 7.84 -1.37
C GLN A 262 3.40 7.37 0.02
N LEU A 263 4.45 7.99 0.52
CA LEU A 263 5.07 7.68 1.80
C LEU A 263 5.00 8.90 2.70
N PRO A 264 3.90 9.07 3.45
CA PRO A 264 3.77 10.18 4.38
C PRO A 264 4.86 10.11 5.46
N GLY A 265 5.41 11.26 5.85
CA GLY A 265 6.41 11.36 6.91
C GLY A 265 7.83 10.94 6.53
N VAL A 266 8.04 10.28 5.39
CA VAL A 266 9.39 9.88 4.93
C VAL A 266 10.15 11.09 4.41
N GLN A 267 11.35 11.32 4.95
CA GLN A 267 12.22 12.43 4.56
C GLN A 267 13.41 11.98 3.69
N ASP A 268 13.91 10.76 3.92
CA ASP A 268 15.00 10.19 3.12
C ASP A 268 14.47 9.52 1.85
N THR A 269 14.54 10.28 0.76
CA THR A 269 14.13 9.81 -0.58
C THR A 269 15.10 8.79 -1.17
N VAL A 270 16.38 8.84 -0.80
CA VAL A 270 17.41 7.96 -1.36
C VAL A 270 17.24 6.54 -0.82
N GLU A 271 17.03 6.41 0.48
CA GLU A 271 16.77 5.12 1.10
C GLU A 271 15.44 4.53 0.62
N ALA A 272 14.39 5.35 0.59
CA ALA A 272 13.09 4.94 0.05
C ALA A 272 13.20 4.40 -1.38
N LYS A 273 13.94 5.09 -2.27
CA LYS A 273 14.18 4.63 -3.65
C LYS A 273 14.91 3.30 -3.71
N LYS A 274 15.97 3.13 -2.90
CA LYS A 274 16.73 1.87 -2.87
C LYS A 274 15.82 0.68 -2.53
N ILE A 275 14.95 0.84 -1.55
CA ILE A 275 14.09 -0.25 -1.07
C ILE A 275 12.93 -0.50 -2.02
N ILE A 276 12.26 0.55 -2.48
CA ILE A 276 11.09 0.43 -3.37
C ILE A 276 11.51 -0.03 -4.77
N GLY A 277 12.59 0.54 -5.32
CA GLY A 277 13.04 0.30 -6.69
C GLY A 277 13.85 -0.98 -6.90
N ALA A 278 14.32 -1.62 -5.83
CA ALA A 278 15.16 -2.80 -5.97
C ALA A 278 14.40 -3.98 -6.61
N THR A 279 14.96 -4.50 -7.70
CA THR A 279 14.42 -5.67 -8.42
C THR A 279 15.18 -6.94 -8.10
N ALA A 280 15.89 -6.93 -6.97
CA ALA A 280 16.81 -7.98 -6.56
C ALA A 280 16.09 -9.26 -6.11
N THR A 281 16.63 -10.39 -6.54
CA THR A 281 16.24 -11.73 -6.07
C THR A 281 17.48 -12.61 -5.91
N LEU A 282 17.34 -13.71 -5.17
CA LEU A 282 18.39 -14.72 -5.07
C LEU A 282 18.02 -15.99 -5.83
N GLU A 283 19.02 -16.59 -6.44
CA GLU A 283 18.95 -17.93 -7.01
C GLU A 283 20.03 -18.81 -6.38
N TYR A 284 19.66 -20.03 -6.03
CA TYR A 284 20.59 -21.05 -5.55
C TYR A 284 20.91 -22.00 -6.69
N ARG A 285 22.22 -22.11 -7.02
CA ARG A 285 22.72 -22.92 -8.14
C ARG A 285 23.86 -23.84 -7.69
N ALA A 286 23.95 -25.01 -8.32
CA ALA A 286 25.05 -25.93 -8.09
C ALA A 286 26.33 -25.43 -8.78
N VAL A 287 27.47 -25.60 -8.15
CA VAL A 287 28.77 -25.44 -8.79
C VAL A 287 29.00 -26.62 -9.74
N ASP A 288 29.52 -26.34 -10.92
CA ASP A 288 29.89 -27.38 -11.88
C ASP A 288 31.33 -27.85 -11.62
N GLU A 289 31.46 -28.83 -10.77
CA GLU A 289 32.76 -29.41 -10.40
C GLU A 289 33.32 -30.40 -11.47
N SER A 290 32.50 -30.70 -12.48
CA SER A 290 32.90 -31.66 -13.54
C SER A 290 33.76 -30.99 -14.62
N ASN A 291 33.75 -29.67 -14.72
CA ASN A 291 34.45 -28.91 -15.76
C ASN A 291 35.33 -27.83 -15.12
N ASP A 292 36.53 -27.65 -15.68
CA ASP A 292 37.46 -26.63 -15.20
C ASP A 292 37.05 -25.24 -15.66
N PRO A 293 36.77 -24.28 -14.74
CA PRO A 293 36.34 -22.93 -15.06
C PRO A 293 37.42 -22.11 -15.78
N PHE A 294 38.72 -22.33 -15.50
CA PHE A 294 39.83 -21.62 -16.16
C PHE A 294 39.94 -22.03 -17.61
N THR A 295 39.85 -23.31 -17.91
CA THR A 295 39.85 -23.84 -19.28
C THR A 295 38.66 -23.32 -20.08
N ALA A 296 37.46 -23.24 -19.46
CA ALA A 296 36.26 -22.69 -20.09
C ALA A 296 36.42 -21.19 -20.41
N GLN A 297 37.04 -20.42 -19.52
CA GLN A 297 37.30 -19.00 -19.72
C GLN A 297 38.33 -18.77 -20.85
N GLN A 298 39.44 -19.52 -20.87
CA GLN A 298 40.49 -19.37 -21.87
C GLN A 298 40.07 -19.81 -23.27
N SER A 299 39.34 -20.93 -23.34
CA SER A 299 38.91 -21.51 -24.63
C SER A 299 37.63 -20.85 -25.18
N GLY A 300 36.89 -20.10 -24.37
CA GLY A 300 35.58 -19.56 -24.71
C GLY A 300 34.48 -20.64 -24.87
N ARG A 301 34.80 -21.91 -24.60
CA ARG A 301 33.86 -23.05 -24.72
C ARG A 301 33.24 -23.33 -23.37
N ILE A 302 32.04 -22.78 -23.15
CA ILE A 302 31.27 -23.03 -21.93
C ILE A 302 30.42 -24.29 -22.13
N PRO A 303 30.42 -25.23 -21.19
CA PRO A 303 29.55 -26.41 -21.25
C PRO A 303 28.08 -26.00 -21.41
N PRO A 304 27.27 -26.72 -22.23
CA PRO A 304 25.91 -26.29 -22.57
C PRO A 304 24.97 -26.22 -21.35
N GLU A 305 25.23 -26.98 -20.31
CA GLU A 305 24.45 -27.02 -19.06
C GLU A 305 24.95 -26.03 -18.00
N SER A 306 26.09 -25.36 -18.25
CA SER A 306 26.72 -24.46 -17.30
C SER A 306 26.81 -23.02 -17.84
N ARG A 307 27.06 -22.08 -16.95
CA ARG A 307 27.29 -20.68 -17.24
C ARG A 307 28.52 -20.21 -16.47
N LEU A 308 29.31 -19.38 -17.11
CA LEU A 308 30.53 -18.83 -16.51
C LEU A 308 30.18 -17.55 -15.74
N TYR A 309 30.63 -17.50 -14.49
CA TYR A 309 30.56 -16.35 -13.60
C TYR A 309 31.96 -15.99 -13.11
N GLN A 310 32.05 -14.88 -12.38
CA GLN A 310 33.24 -14.51 -11.62
C GLN A 310 32.89 -14.44 -10.13
N PHE A 311 33.77 -14.96 -9.29
CA PHE A 311 33.66 -14.87 -7.84
C PHE A 311 35.04 -14.56 -7.25
N GLU A 312 35.15 -13.45 -6.51
CA GLU A 312 36.43 -12.97 -5.93
C GLU A 312 37.59 -12.92 -6.94
N GLY A 313 37.30 -12.52 -8.20
CA GLY A 313 38.29 -12.41 -9.27
C GLY A 313 38.61 -13.74 -9.97
N ASN A 314 38.09 -14.87 -9.53
CA ASN A 314 38.28 -16.16 -10.13
C ASN A 314 37.07 -16.60 -10.99
N PRO A 315 37.29 -17.29 -12.12
CA PRO A 315 36.18 -17.84 -12.90
C PRO A 315 35.51 -18.97 -12.15
N LEU A 316 34.17 -19.03 -12.25
CA LEU A 316 33.34 -20.04 -11.61
C LEU A 316 32.29 -20.55 -12.60
N LEU A 317 32.15 -21.84 -12.74
CA LEU A 317 31.10 -22.46 -13.54
C LEU A 317 29.93 -22.87 -12.62
N LEU A 318 28.74 -22.36 -12.94
CA LEU A 318 27.50 -22.73 -12.26
C LEU A 318 26.57 -23.44 -13.22
N LYS A 319 25.86 -24.45 -12.73
CA LYS A 319 24.84 -25.14 -13.53
C LYS A 319 23.66 -24.21 -13.80
N LYS A 320 23.12 -24.25 -15.02
CA LYS A 320 21.94 -23.45 -15.40
C LYS A 320 20.69 -23.84 -14.64
N ARG A 321 20.61 -25.10 -14.19
CA ARG A 321 19.47 -25.61 -13.43
C ARG A 321 19.42 -24.94 -12.05
N LEU A 322 18.26 -24.34 -11.74
CA LEU A 322 17.98 -23.76 -10.44
C LEU A 322 17.69 -24.84 -9.40
N ILE A 323 18.24 -24.71 -8.22
CA ILE A 323 17.86 -25.48 -7.03
C ILE A 323 16.60 -24.84 -6.43
N VAL A 324 16.73 -23.56 -6.05
CA VAL A 324 15.66 -22.74 -5.45
C VAL A 324 15.77 -21.33 -5.99
N SER A 325 14.64 -20.69 -6.23
CA SER A 325 14.53 -19.28 -6.64
C SER A 325 13.99 -18.41 -5.51
N GLY A 326 14.17 -17.10 -5.62
CA GLY A 326 13.69 -16.13 -4.64
C GLY A 326 12.19 -16.18 -4.34
N ASN A 327 11.38 -16.64 -5.28
CA ASN A 327 9.93 -16.80 -5.09
C ASN A 327 9.55 -17.86 -4.05
N GLN A 328 10.48 -18.75 -3.70
CA GLN A 328 10.29 -19.82 -2.73
C GLN A 328 10.81 -19.42 -1.33
N LEU A 329 11.32 -18.20 -1.19
CA LEU A 329 11.73 -17.64 0.08
C LEU A 329 10.52 -17.02 0.78
N ILE A 330 10.23 -17.49 1.99
CA ILE A 330 9.11 -16.97 2.83
C ILE A 330 9.58 -16.17 4.03
N GLY A 331 10.88 -16.18 4.30
CA GLY A 331 11.47 -15.40 5.38
C GLY A 331 12.98 -15.26 5.21
N ALA A 332 13.48 -14.10 5.60
CA ALA A 332 14.90 -13.81 5.65
C ALA A 332 15.19 -12.89 6.84
N SER A 333 16.33 -13.07 7.51
CA SER A 333 16.76 -12.21 8.60
C SER A 333 18.29 -12.10 8.62
N ALA A 334 18.79 -10.90 8.86
CA ALA A 334 20.22 -10.72 9.07
C ALA A 334 20.65 -11.44 10.36
N SER A 335 21.82 -12.05 10.32
CA SER A 335 22.38 -12.81 11.42
C SER A 335 23.91 -12.80 11.35
N PHE A 336 24.55 -13.39 12.33
CA PHE A 336 25.97 -13.70 12.27
C PHE A 336 26.14 -15.22 12.23
N ASP A 337 27.08 -15.66 11.42
CA ASP A 337 27.51 -17.06 11.44
C ASP A 337 28.15 -17.37 12.82
N GLN A 338 27.60 -18.35 13.50
CA GLN A 338 28.06 -18.71 14.86
C GLN A 338 29.49 -19.26 14.91
N GLN A 339 30.02 -19.74 13.78
CA GLN A 339 31.36 -20.32 13.72
C GLN A 339 32.42 -19.29 13.31
N THR A 340 32.09 -18.42 12.37
CA THR A 340 33.05 -17.46 11.80
C THR A 340 32.86 -16.04 12.32
N GLY A 341 31.71 -15.72 12.93
CA GLY A 341 31.35 -14.37 13.36
C GLY A 341 31.08 -13.40 12.20
N GLN A 342 31.03 -13.89 10.96
CA GLN A 342 30.78 -13.07 9.78
C GLN A 342 29.29 -12.75 9.61
N PRO A 343 28.96 -11.60 8.97
CA PRO A 343 27.58 -11.30 8.61
C PRO A 343 26.98 -12.39 7.72
N ALA A 344 25.75 -12.76 7.99
CA ALA A 344 25.02 -13.81 7.31
C ALA A 344 23.55 -13.45 7.17
N VAL A 345 22.85 -14.05 6.21
CA VAL A 345 21.39 -14.01 6.09
C VAL A 345 20.82 -15.40 6.37
N SER A 346 20.01 -15.51 7.41
CA SER A 346 19.20 -16.68 7.67
C SER A 346 17.99 -16.68 6.74
N VAL A 347 17.81 -17.77 5.99
CA VAL A 347 16.76 -17.91 4.98
C VAL A 347 15.80 -19.01 5.38
N THR A 348 14.50 -18.79 5.16
CA THR A 348 13.44 -19.79 5.33
C THR A 348 12.71 -19.99 4.01
N LEU A 349 12.57 -21.24 3.57
CA LEU A 349 11.90 -21.63 2.35
C LEU A 349 10.46 -22.11 2.59
N ASP A 350 9.63 -21.98 1.55
CA ASP A 350 8.32 -22.62 1.49
C ASP A 350 8.43 -24.17 1.40
N GLY A 351 7.31 -24.86 1.38
CA GLY A 351 7.30 -26.34 1.34
C GLY A 351 7.93 -26.92 0.08
N VAL A 352 7.75 -26.27 -1.08
CA VAL A 352 8.29 -26.71 -2.38
C VAL A 352 9.80 -26.48 -2.43
N GLY A 353 10.24 -25.27 -2.07
CA GLY A 353 11.65 -24.90 -2.01
C GLY A 353 12.42 -25.75 -1.01
N ALA A 354 11.83 -25.98 0.17
CA ALA A 354 12.41 -26.83 1.21
C ALA A 354 12.65 -28.28 0.73
N LYS A 355 11.68 -28.85 0.01
CA LYS A 355 11.82 -30.18 -0.57
C LYS A 355 12.93 -30.23 -1.63
N ARG A 356 12.92 -29.28 -2.58
CA ARG A 356 13.96 -29.19 -3.62
C ARG A 356 15.35 -28.99 -3.04
N MET A 357 15.49 -28.15 -2.02
CA MET A 357 16.76 -27.92 -1.33
C MET A 357 17.24 -29.16 -0.61
N LEU A 358 16.35 -29.86 0.11
CA LEU A 358 16.68 -31.10 0.81
C LEU A 358 17.10 -32.21 -0.17
N ASP A 359 16.36 -32.40 -1.26
CA ASP A 359 16.69 -33.40 -2.29
C ASP A 359 18.06 -33.10 -2.90
N PHE A 360 18.33 -31.84 -3.24
CA PHE A 360 19.63 -31.44 -3.76
C PHE A 360 20.75 -31.62 -2.74
N THR A 361 20.61 -31.15 -1.52
CA THR A 361 21.69 -31.18 -0.52
C THR A 361 21.99 -32.59 -0.04
N ARG A 362 21.00 -33.48 -0.01
CA ARG A 362 21.20 -34.91 0.31
C ARG A 362 22.10 -35.61 -0.71
N ASP A 363 21.92 -35.29 -2.01
CA ASP A 363 22.64 -35.96 -3.09
C ASP A 363 23.99 -35.26 -3.40
N ASN A 364 24.26 -34.10 -2.83
CA ASN A 364 25.43 -33.27 -3.12
C ASN A 364 26.21 -32.81 -1.87
N VAL A 365 26.25 -33.67 -0.84
CA VAL A 365 27.10 -33.42 0.34
C VAL A 365 28.58 -33.38 -0.09
N GLY A 366 29.28 -32.32 0.30
CA GLY A 366 30.67 -32.05 -0.09
C GLY A 366 30.83 -31.18 -1.34
N ASN A 367 29.81 -31.09 -2.19
CA ASN A 367 29.82 -30.32 -3.41
C ASN A 367 29.48 -28.84 -3.15
N GLY A 368 29.93 -27.95 -4.08
CA GLY A 368 29.70 -26.53 -3.99
C GLY A 368 28.28 -26.10 -4.38
N MET A 369 27.73 -25.17 -3.63
CA MET A 369 26.51 -24.46 -3.96
C MET A 369 26.77 -22.95 -3.92
N ALA A 370 26.34 -22.23 -4.95
CA ALA A 370 26.49 -20.80 -5.06
C ALA A 370 25.16 -20.08 -4.89
N VAL A 371 25.23 -18.91 -4.29
CA VAL A 371 24.12 -17.95 -4.20
C VAL A 371 24.38 -16.84 -5.20
N VAL A 372 23.49 -16.70 -6.16
CA VAL A 372 23.55 -15.70 -7.22
C VAL A 372 22.54 -14.61 -6.90
N TYR A 373 23.03 -13.40 -6.73
CA TYR A 373 22.22 -12.19 -6.66
C TYR A 373 21.85 -11.76 -8.07
N ILE A 374 20.59 -11.54 -8.29
CA ILE A 374 20.06 -11.17 -9.59
C ILE A 374 19.33 -9.85 -9.44
N GLU A 375 19.83 -8.84 -10.13
CA GLU A 375 19.19 -7.55 -10.26
C GLU A 375 18.70 -7.37 -11.69
N GLN A 376 17.42 -7.10 -11.84
CA GLN A 376 16.85 -6.82 -13.15
C GLN A 376 16.73 -5.31 -13.33
N LYS A 377 17.54 -4.76 -14.24
CA LYS A 377 17.50 -3.36 -14.62
C LYS A 377 16.47 -3.14 -15.71
N SER A 378 15.93 -1.94 -15.77
CA SER A 378 15.03 -1.51 -16.81
C SER A 378 15.62 -1.74 -18.20
N GLY A 379 14.77 -2.08 -19.17
CA GLY A 379 15.22 -2.48 -20.51
C GLY A 379 15.68 -3.95 -20.59
N GLY A 380 15.31 -4.79 -19.60
CA GLY A 380 15.54 -6.24 -19.63
C GLY A 380 16.97 -6.69 -19.34
N ARG A 381 17.88 -5.76 -18.97
CA ARG A 381 19.26 -6.12 -18.61
C ARG A 381 19.25 -6.81 -17.24
N LYS A 382 19.70 -8.06 -17.22
CA LYS A 382 19.88 -8.87 -16.02
C LYS A 382 21.35 -8.77 -15.58
N VAL A 383 21.59 -8.26 -14.39
CA VAL A 383 22.89 -8.28 -13.73
C VAL A 383 22.87 -9.46 -12.76
N GLU A 384 23.84 -10.34 -12.89
CA GLU A 384 23.96 -11.54 -12.08
C GLU A 384 25.32 -11.58 -11.42
N ASP A 385 25.35 -11.50 -10.09
CA ASP A 385 26.56 -11.51 -9.29
C ASP A 385 26.55 -12.67 -8.30
N VAL A 386 27.65 -13.41 -8.19
CA VAL A 386 27.79 -14.46 -7.20
C VAL A 386 28.20 -13.83 -5.88
N ILE A 387 27.32 -13.90 -4.88
CA ILE A 387 27.58 -13.29 -3.57
C ILE A 387 28.14 -14.27 -2.54
N SER A 388 27.96 -15.59 -2.75
CA SER A 388 28.47 -16.61 -1.84
C SER A 388 28.65 -17.93 -2.57
N VAL A 389 29.71 -18.63 -2.20
CA VAL A 389 29.95 -20.02 -2.60
C VAL A 389 30.32 -20.80 -1.35
N ALA A 390 29.55 -21.84 -1.06
CA ALA A 390 29.78 -22.69 0.10
C ALA A 390 29.56 -24.16 -0.22
N ASN A 391 30.31 -25.04 0.42
CA ASN A 391 30.10 -26.47 0.27
C ASN A 391 28.98 -26.98 1.19
N VAL A 392 28.17 -27.86 0.68
CA VAL A 392 27.09 -28.51 1.44
C VAL A 392 27.72 -29.43 2.48
N ARG A 393 27.66 -29.08 3.77
CA ARG A 393 28.24 -29.86 4.86
C ARG A 393 27.35 -31.03 5.28
N GLU A 394 26.05 -30.81 5.30
CA GLU A 394 25.02 -31.76 5.69
C GLU A 394 23.73 -31.51 4.91
N PRO A 395 22.81 -32.46 4.79
CA PRO A 395 21.51 -32.23 4.17
C PRO A 395 20.69 -31.21 4.97
N PHE A 396 20.18 -30.20 4.29
CA PHE A 396 19.27 -29.21 4.87
C PHE A 396 18.14 -28.86 3.92
N GLY A 397 17.04 -28.35 4.45
CA GLY A 397 15.86 -28.05 3.63
C GLY A 397 15.27 -26.67 3.96
N LYS A 398 14.46 -26.60 5.02
CA LYS A 398 13.59 -25.43 5.25
C LYS A 398 14.32 -24.17 5.71
N ARG A 399 15.37 -24.30 6.52
CA ARG A 399 16.12 -23.17 7.11
C ARG A 399 17.62 -23.40 6.94
N PHE A 400 18.30 -22.35 6.53
CA PHE A 400 19.77 -22.34 6.41
C PHE A 400 20.29 -20.91 6.44
N GLN A 401 21.61 -20.76 6.53
CA GLN A 401 22.27 -19.45 6.52
C GLN A 401 23.12 -19.30 5.24
N THR A 402 23.07 -18.11 4.66
CA THR A 402 23.93 -17.67 3.57
C THR A 402 24.97 -16.74 4.14
N THR A 403 26.25 -17.10 4.04
CA THR A 403 27.41 -16.34 4.47
C THR A 403 28.10 -15.67 3.27
N GLY A 404 29.16 -14.87 3.50
CA GLY A 404 29.90 -14.20 2.43
C GLY A 404 29.31 -12.85 2.04
N ILE A 405 28.51 -12.23 2.93
CA ILE A 405 27.95 -10.90 2.77
C ILE A 405 28.89 -9.91 3.48
N GLY A 406 29.34 -8.86 2.79
CA GLY A 406 30.40 -7.99 3.23
C GLY A 406 30.20 -7.33 4.59
N SER A 407 29.00 -6.77 4.83
CA SER A 407 28.67 -6.08 6.09
C SER A 407 27.29 -6.48 6.65
N ILE A 408 27.07 -6.23 7.93
CA ILE A 408 25.75 -6.47 8.54
C ILE A 408 24.66 -5.58 7.93
N ASN A 409 25.02 -4.37 7.51
CA ASN A 409 24.11 -3.48 6.80
C ASN A 409 23.66 -4.05 5.45
N GLU A 410 24.59 -4.60 4.67
CA GLU A 410 24.28 -5.30 3.41
C GLU A 410 23.44 -6.56 3.66
N ALA A 411 23.77 -7.33 4.71
CA ALA A 411 22.98 -8.47 5.12
C ALA A 411 21.56 -8.07 5.52
N SER A 412 21.40 -6.94 6.20
CA SER A 412 20.10 -6.40 6.62
C SER A 412 19.26 -5.92 5.43
N GLN A 413 19.86 -5.18 4.51
CA GLN A 413 19.20 -4.72 3.28
C GLN A 413 18.79 -5.92 2.41
N LEU A 414 19.68 -6.90 2.27
CA LEU A 414 19.39 -8.12 1.52
C LEU A 414 18.26 -8.92 2.18
N ALA A 415 18.28 -9.10 3.49
CA ALA A 415 17.23 -9.78 4.22
C ALA A 415 15.87 -9.07 4.07
N LEU A 416 15.84 -7.73 4.11
CA LEU A 416 14.65 -6.92 3.90
C LEU A 416 14.09 -7.14 2.48
N LEU A 417 14.93 -7.05 1.47
CA LEU A 417 14.53 -7.27 0.07
C LEU A 417 13.98 -8.67 -0.16
N LEU A 418 14.60 -9.67 0.45
CA LEU A 418 14.16 -11.06 0.34
C LEU A 418 12.83 -11.31 1.06
N ARG A 419 12.62 -10.72 2.24
CA ARG A 419 11.36 -10.82 2.99
C ARG A 419 10.20 -10.15 2.27
N ALA A 420 10.46 -8.96 1.75
CA ALA A 420 9.47 -8.17 1.03
C ALA A 420 9.11 -8.77 -0.35
N GLY A 421 9.95 -9.66 -0.86
CA GLY A 421 9.74 -10.36 -2.13
C GLY A 421 10.29 -9.62 -3.36
N ALA A 422 10.46 -10.39 -4.45
CA ALA A 422 10.86 -9.86 -5.74
C ALA A 422 9.67 -9.20 -6.45
N LEU A 423 9.93 -8.15 -7.23
CA LEU A 423 8.95 -7.59 -8.15
C LEU A 423 8.69 -8.59 -9.29
N ALA A 424 7.42 -8.79 -9.62
CA ALA A 424 7.02 -9.66 -10.73
C ALA A 424 7.46 -9.12 -12.09
N ALA A 425 7.58 -7.79 -12.18
CA ALA A 425 8.12 -7.06 -13.33
C ALA A 425 8.94 -5.87 -12.84
N PRO A 426 10.00 -5.49 -13.55
CA PRO A 426 10.75 -4.28 -13.22
C PRO A 426 9.86 -3.03 -13.26
N MET A 427 10.20 -2.06 -12.42
CA MET A 427 9.50 -0.79 -12.36
C MET A 427 10.49 0.36 -12.41
N GLU A 428 10.09 1.43 -13.10
CA GLU A 428 10.85 2.68 -13.17
C GLU A 428 10.10 3.81 -12.47
N ILE A 429 10.84 4.66 -11.75
CA ILE A 429 10.28 5.89 -11.18
C ILE A 429 10.19 6.92 -12.31
N VAL A 430 8.96 7.23 -12.72
CA VAL A 430 8.66 8.19 -13.80
C VAL A 430 8.55 9.61 -13.26
N GLU A 431 8.03 9.72 -12.04
CA GLU A 431 7.84 11.00 -11.37
C GLU A 431 8.16 10.85 -9.89
N GLU A 432 8.83 11.86 -9.36
CA GLU A 432 9.15 11.98 -7.95
C GLU A 432 8.81 13.38 -7.48
N ARG A 433 8.08 13.46 -6.37
CA ARG A 433 7.79 14.73 -5.69
C ARG A 433 8.03 14.54 -4.20
N THR A 434 8.75 15.46 -3.62
CA THR A 434 8.95 15.53 -2.17
C THR A 434 8.21 16.74 -1.63
N VAL A 435 7.39 16.52 -0.59
CA VAL A 435 6.72 17.57 0.15
C VAL A 435 7.39 17.67 1.51
N GLY A 436 8.04 18.81 1.78
CA GLY A 436 8.69 19.04 3.07
C GLY A 436 7.67 19.12 4.22
N PRO A 437 8.01 18.68 5.43
CA PRO A 437 7.11 18.72 6.60
C PRO A 437 6.63 20.13 6.96
N SER A 438 7.48 21.15 6.76
CA SER A 438 7.13 22.55 6.98
C SER A 438 6.00 23.01 6.05
N LEU A 439 6.08 22.63 4.77
CA LEU A 439 5.04 22.95 3.78
C LEU A 439 3.71 22.26 4.14
N GLY A 440 3.76 21.03 4.59
CA GLY A 440 2.59 20.30 5.07
C GLY A 440 1.93 21.00 6.26
N LYS A 441 2.71 21.41 7.25
CA LYS A 441 2.22 22.15 8.43
C LYS A 441 1.58 23.49 8.05
N ASP A 442 2.22 24.25 7.16
CA ASP A 442 1.68 25.53 6.67
C ASP A 442 0.34 25.32 5.93
N ASN A 443 0.24 24.25 5.12
CA ASN A 443 -1.00 23.90 4.43
C ASN A 443 -2.14 23.54 5.40
N VAL A 444 -1.84 22.78 6.45
CA VAL A 444 -2.81 22.44 7.51
C VAL A 444 -3.29 23.71 8.20
N GLU A 445 -2.37 24.60 8.61
CA GLU A 445 -2.70 25.83 9.32
C GLU A 445 -3.56 26.76 8.45
N GLN A 446 -3.18 26.99 7.19
CA GLN A 446 -3.95 27.80 6.25
C GLN A 446 -5.31 27.17 5.93
N GLY A 447 -5.35 25.86 5.70
CA GLY A 447 -6.59 25.12 5.46
C GLY A 447 -7.55 25.23 6.65
N PHE A 448 -7.06 25.01 7.86
CA PHE A 448 -7.86 25.10 9.08
C PHE A 448 -8.38 26.55 9.32
N LYS A 449 -7.52 27.56 9.16
CA LYS A 449 -7.95 28.98 9.23
C LYS A 449 -9.07 29.29 8.24
N SER A 450 -8.96 28.79 7.01
CA SER A 450 -9.99 28.99 5.98
C SER A 450 -11.32 28.35 6.36
N VAL A 451 -11.29 27.13 6.89
CA VAL A 451 -12.50 26.44 7.40
C VAL A 451 -13.13 27.22 8.53
N VAL A 452 -12.36 27.67 9.53
CA VAL A 452 -12.86 28.41 10.70
C VAL A 452 -13.48 29.74 10.27
N ILE A 453 -12.82 30.50 9.40
CA ILE A 453 -13.34 31.77 8.92
C ILE A 453 -14.64 31.58 8.12
N GLY A 454 -14.64 30.65 7.17
CA GLY A 454 -15.83 30.32 6.36
C GLY A 454 -17.00 29.86 7.24
N PHE A 455 -16.73 28.98 8.20
CA PHE A 455 -17.74 28.51 9.15
C PHE A 455 -18.31 29.63 10.00
N ALA A 456 -17.46 30.50 10.58
CA ALA A 456 -17.89 31.64 11.40
C ALA A 456 -18.76 32.63 10.62
N LEU A 457 -18.40 32.95 9.36
CA LEU A 457 -19.20 33.84 8.51
C LEU A 457 -20.57 33.24 8.22
N VAL A 458 -20.65 31.96 7.93
CA VAL A 458 -21.93 31.26 7.70
C VAL A 458 -22.78 31.25 8.95
N LEU A 459 -22.22 30.94 10.13
CA LEU A 459 -22.93 30.94 11.41
C LEU A 459 -23.52 32.34 11.70
N LEU A 460 -22.73 33.40 11.49
CA LEU A 460 -23.17 34.78 11.69
C LEU A 460 -24.31 35.14 10.73
N PHE A 461 -24.17 34.83 9.44
CA PHE A 461 -25.22 35.09 8.45
C PHE A 461 -26.53 34.38 8.82
N MET A 462 -26.48 33.10 9.15
CA MET A 462 -27.67 32.34 9.53
C MET A 462 -28.36 32.86 10.79
N LEU A 463 -27.57 33.26 11.79
CA LEU A 463 -28.12 33.81 13.05
C LEU A 463 -28.81 35.15 12.81
N VAL A 464 -28.20 36.07 12.04
CA VAL A 464 -28.74 37.41 11.77
C VAL A 464 -29.98 37.34 10.88
N TYR A 465 -29.94 36.53 9.81
CA TYR A 465 -31.01 36.50 8.81
C TYR A 465 -32.21 35.65 9.23
N TYR A 466 -31.98 34.43 9.80
CA TYR A 466 -33.02 33.44 10.17
C TYR A 466 -33.31 33.35 11.66
N LYS A 467 -32.63 34.11 12.50
CA LYS A 467 -32.88 34.23 13.96
C LYS A 467 -32.91 32.83 14.65
N VAL A 468 -34.08 32.42 15.22
CA VAL A 468 -34.22 31.14 15.93
C VAL A 468 -34.04 29.94 14.97
N PHE A 469 -34.58 30.03 13.76
CA PHE A 469 -34.32 28.99 12.74
C PHE A 469 -32.86 28.96 12.32
N GLY A 470 -32.19 30.12 12.29
CA GLY A 470 -30.75 30.21 12.08
C GLY A 470 -29.95 29.51 13.17
N LEU A 471 -30.35 29.63 14.43
CA LEU A 471 -29.73 28.87 15.53
C LEU A 471 -29.88 27.37 15.34
N VAL A 472 -31.06 26.92 14.90
CA VAL A 472 -31.31 25.49 14.60
C VAL A 472 -30.44 25.01 13.43
N ALA A 473 -30.31 25.83 12.38
CA ALA A 473 -29.42 25.50 11.25
C ALA A 473 -27.94 25.45 11.68
N ASN A 474 -27.51 26.36 12.55
CA ASN A 474 -26.15 26.39 13.09
C ASN A 474 -25.83 25.11 13.90
N LEU A 475 -26.80 24.66 14.72
CA LEU A 475 -26.67 23.39 15.44
C LEU A 475 -26.56 22.20 14.47
N ALA A 476 -27.38 22.19 13.42
CA ALA A 476 -27.34 21.15 12.40
C ALA A 476 -26.03 21.17 11.61
N LEU A 477 -25.52 22.35 11.29
CA LEU A 477 -24.23 22.53 10.59
C LEU A 477 -23.05 22.04 11.44
N PHE A 478 -23.04 22.36 12.74
CA PHE A 478 -22.05 21.85 13.66
C PHE A 478 -22.13 20.29 13.75
N THR A 479 -23.34 19.76 13.89
CA THR A 479 -23.56 18.31 13.89
C THR A 479 -23.09 17.68 12.58
N ASN A 480 -23.34 18.32 11.43
CA ASN A 480 -22.87 17.87 10.13
C ASN A 480 -21.35 17.75 10.08
N LEU A 481 -20.65 18.75 10.56
CA LEU A 481 -19.17 18.74 10.59
C LEU A 481 -18.65 17.60 11.48
N VAL A 482 -19.24 17.42 12.66
CA VAL A 482 -18.88 16.31 13.58
C VAL A 482 -19.12 14.95 12.92
N LEU A 483 -20.27 14.75 12.28
CA LEU A 483 -20.58 13.49 11.59
C LEU A 483 -19.67 13.24 10.38
N LEU A 484 -19.32 14.29 9.64
CA LEU A 484 -18.39 14.19 8.52
C LEU A 484 -17.00 13.73 8.99
N VAL A 485 -16.45 14.38 10.01
CA VAL A 485 -15.17 14.02 10.61
C VAL A 485 -15.22 12.58 11.16
N ALA A 486 -16.29 12.20 11.84
CA ALA A 486 -16.48 10.84 12.35
C ALA A 486 -16.48 9.78 11.24
N LEU A 487 -17.17 10.05 10.12
CA LEU A 487 -17.20 9.12 8.99
C LEU A 487 -15.85 9.04 8.29
N LEU A 488 -15.14 10.16 8.10
CA LEU A 488 -13.78 10.17 7.56
C LEU A 488 -12.83 9.32 8.42
N SER A 489 -12.90 9.48 9.74
CA SER A 489 -12.10 8.71 10.72
C SER A 489 -12.45 7.22 10.70
N THR A 490 -13.75 6.88 10.72
CA THR A 490 -14.21 5.48 10.74
C THR A 490 -13.86 4.72 9.46
N LEU A 491 -13.91 5.39 8.32
CA LEU A 491 -13.58 4.82 7.01
C LEU A 491 -12.06 4.80 6.73
N GLY A 492 -11.23 5.41 7.59
CA GLY A 492 -9.80 5.58 7.34
C GLY A 492 -9.54 6.38 6.06
N ALA A 493 -10.40 7.36 5.76
CA ALA A 493 -10.26 8.17 4.56
C ALA A 493 -9.13 9.20 4.73
N THR A 494 -8.26 9.29 3.73
CA THR A 494 -7.13 10.21 3.74
C THR A 494 -7.59 11.64 3.44
N LEU A 495 -7.40 12.55 4.39
CA LEU A 495 -7.67 13.98 4.21
C LEU A 495 -6.52 14.62 3.41
N THR A 496 -6.85 15.26 2.29
CA THR A 496 -5.92 15.98 1.42
C THR A 496 -6.28 17.47 1.36
N MET A 497 -5.40 18.32 0.79
CA MET A 497 -5.73 19.75 0.58
C MET A 497 -7.04 19.94 -0.20
N PRO A 498 -7.28 19.27 -1.35
CA PRO A 498 -8.60 19.31 -1.98
C PRO A 498 -9.72 18.74 -1.10
N GLY A 499 -9.42 17.76 -0.22
CA GLY A 499 -10.38 17.24 0.76
C GLY A 499 -10.84 18.32 1.75
N ILE A 500 -9.92 19.19 2.24
CA ILE A 500 -10.26 20.35 3.06
C ILE A 500 -11.16 21.33 2.28
N ALA A 501 -10.84 21.59 1.01
CA ALA A 501 -11.71 22.40 0.15
C ALA A 501 -13.11 21.76 -0.01
N GLY A 502 -13.18 20.42 -0.05
CA GLY A 502 -14.44 19.66 -0.02
C GLY A 502 -15.23 19.89 1.28
N ILE A 503 -14.57 19.95 2.43
CA ILE A 503 -15.24 20.31 3.72
C ILE A 503 -15.85 21.72 3.64
N VAL A 504 -15.09 22.70 3.18
CA VAL A 504 -15.57 24.10 3.05
C VAL A 504 -16.77 24.17 2.09
N LEU A 505 -16.68 23.51 0.96
CA LEU A 505 -17.80 23.41 0.00
C LEU A 505 -19.03 22.76 0.61
N THR A 506 -18.85 21.67 1.35
CA THR A 506 -19.95 20.95 2.01
C THR A 506 -20.62 21.81 3.09
N ILE A 507 -19.86 22.63 3.83
CA ILE A 507 -20.41 23.61 4.78
C ILE A 507 -21.38 24.55 4.07
N GLY A 508 -20.99 25.08 2.89
CA GLY A 508 -21.86 25.94 2.08
C GLY A 508 -23.14 25.22 1.63
N MET A 509 -23.02 24.00 1.09
CA MET A 509 -24.17 23.22 0.62
C MET A 509 -25.10 22.77 1.76
N ALA A 510 -24.53 22.47 2.94
CA ALA A 510 -25.34 22.10 4.10
C ALA A 510 -26.25 23.23 4.59
N VAL A 511 -25.79 24.47 4.45
CA VAL A 511 -26.61 25.67 4.75
C VAL A 511 -27.69 25.86 3.70
N ASP A 512 -27.41 25.65 2.44
CA ASP A 512 -28.38 25.85 1.34
C ASP A 512 -29.64 24.98 1.52
N ALA A 513 -29.49 23.73 1.94
CA ALA A 513 -30.61 22.86 2.27
C ALA A 513 -31.51 23.46 3.37
N ASN A 514 -30.91 24.05 4.41
CA ASN A 514 -31.67 24.70 5.49
C ASN A 514 -32.35 25.99 5.01
N VAL A 515 -31.65 26.79 4.19
CA VAL A 515 -32.21 27.99 3.56
C VAL A 515 -33.44 27.66 2.72
N LEU A 516 -33.36 26.63 1.86
CA LEU A 516 -34.51 26.17 1.06
C LEU A 516 -35.71 25.79 1.93
N ILE A 517 -35.50 25.07 3.01
CA ILE A 517 -36.57 24.68 3.95
C ILE A 517 -37.18 25.94 4.59
N PHE A 518 -36.35 26.87 5.04
CA PHE A 518 -36.82 28.06 5.77
C PHE A 518 -37.55 29.07 4.86
N GLU A 519 -37.04 29.27 3.64
CA GLU A 519 -37.75 30.10 2.65
C GLU A 519 -39.08 29.48 2.25
N ARG A 520 -39.14 28.15 2.12
CA ARG A 520 -40.40 27.46 1.87
C ARG A 520 -41.38 27.61 3.02
N ILE A 521 -40.92 27.56 4.26
CA ILE A 521 -41.76 27.86 5.45
C ILE A 521 -42.28 29.29 5.41
N ARG A 522 -41.44 30.31 5.05
CA ARG A 522 -41.85 31.71 4.88
C ARG A 522 -42.91 31.89 3.80
N GLU A 523 -42.73 31.24 2.66
CA GLU A 523 -43.69 31.25 1.56
C GLU A 523 -45.05 30.68 1.98
N GLU A 524 -45.07 29.51 2.66
CA GLU A 524 -46.30 28.92 3.19
C GLU A 524 -47.00 29.80 4.26
N LEU A 525 -46.21 30.51 5.06
CA LEU A 525 -46.75 31.50 5.99
C LEU A 525 -47.39 32.71 5.25
N GLY A 526 -46.73 33.21 4.20
CA GLY A 526 -47.23 34.26 3.34
C GLY A 526 -48.55 33.89 2.63
N ASN A 527 -48.71 32.61 2.29
CA ASN A 527 -49.94 32.07 1.71
C ASN A 527 -51.10 31.92 2.74
N GLY A 528 -50.92 32.35 4.00
CA GLY A 528 -51.95 32.35 5.03
C GLY A 528 -52.09 31.04 5.81
N ASN A 529 -51.18 30.09 5.62
CA ASN A 529 -51.18 28.86 6.35
C ASN A 529 -50.82 29.05 7.83
N THR A 530 -51.35 28.19 8.70
CA THR A 530 -50.97 28.24 10.11
C THR A 530 -49.50 27.92 10.32
N PRO A 531 -48.82 28.48 11.35
CA PRO A 531 -47.41 28.23 11.61
C PRO A 531 -47.04 26.75 11.63
N GLN A 532 -47.86 25.89 12.20
CA GLN A 532 -47.66 24.44 12.27
C GLN A 532 -47.78 23.76 10.89
N ALA A 533 -48.76 24.18 10.08
CA ALA A 533 -48.95 23.69 8.71
C ALA A 533 -47.80 24.13 7.80
N SER A 534 -47.33 25.39 7.95
CA SER A 534 -46.21 25.94 7.19
C SER A 534 -44.92 25.22 7.48
N ILE A 535 -44.59 24.91 8.74
CA ILE A 535 -43.43 24.09 9.10
C ILE A 535 -43.52 22.74 8.40
N ARG A 536 -44.64 22.04 8.48
CA ARG A 536 -44.80 20.73 7.86
C ARG A 536 -44.66 20.79 6.35
N ALA A 537 -45.38 21.71 5.71
CA ALA A 537 -45.34 21.89 4.25
C ALA A 537 -43.97 22.31 3.76
N GLY A 538 -43.26 23.18 4.50
CA GLY A 538 -41.90 23.59 4.18
C GLY A 538 -40.92 22.43 4.09
N TYR A 539 -40.88 21.56 5.11
CA TYR A 539 -40.05 20.36 5.07
C TYR A 539 -40.45 19.37 4.00
N ASP A 540 -41.77 19.10 3.85
CA ASP A 540 -42.24 18.10 2.90
C ASP A 540 -42.06 18.53 1.43
N LYS A 541 -42.22 19.82 1.12
CA LYS A 541 -42.04 20.36 -0.24
C LYS A 541 -40.57 20.64 -0.59
N ALA A 542 -39.75 21.06 0.36
CA ALA A 542 -38.32 21.27 0.11
C ALA A 542 -37.57 19.96 -0.09
N PHE A 543 -38.08 18.85 0.45
CA PHE A 543 -37.40 17.56 0.40
C PHE A 543 -37.05 17.11 -1.03
N SER A 544 -37.99 17.19 -1.99
CA SER A 544 -37.72 16.78 -3.37
C SER A 544 -36.61 17.59 -4.01
N THR A 545 -36.65 18.92 -3.85
CA THR A 545 -35.64 19.82 -4.42
C THR A 545 -34.26 19.58 -3.81
N ILE A 546 -34.20 19.38 -2.50
CA ILE A 546 -32.94 19.07 -1.79
C ILE A 546 -32.41 17.70 -2.24
N ALA A 547 -33.27 16.70 -2.36
CA ALA A 547 -32.87 15.36 -2.80
C ALA A 547 -32.35 15.38 -4.24
N ASP A 548 -33.04 16.03 -5.18
CA ASP A 548 -32.64 16.13 -6.58
C ASP A 548 -31.27 16.82 -6.76
N ALA A 549 -31.07 17.95 -6.09
CA ALA A 549 -29.80 18.70 -6.13
C ALA A 549 -28.62 17.87 -5.56
N ASN A 550 -28.85 17.22 -4.40
CA ASN A 550 -27.82 16.44 -3.74
C ASN A 550 -27.50 15.13 -4.46
N ILE A 551 -28.51 14.44 -5.04
CA ILE A 551 -28.28 13.22 -5.86
C ILE A 551 -27.42 13.55 -7.08
N THR A 552 -27.72 14.67 -7.79
CA THR A 552 -26.94 15.10 -8.94
C THR A 552 -25.47 15.34 -8.57
N THR A 553 -25.22 16.04 -7.45
CA THR A 553 -23.86 16.31 -6.96
C THR A 553 -23.19 15.04 -6.49
N LEU A 554 -23.93 14.10 -5.86
CA LEU A 554 -23.42 12.82 -5.42
C LEU A 554 -22.97 11.94 -6.61
N ILE A 555 -23.71 11.96 -7.72
CA ILE A 555 -23.32 11.28 -8.94
C ILE A 555 -21.99 11.84 -9.47
N ALA A 556 -21.85 13.17 -9.53
CA ALA A 556 -20.58 13.80 -9.94
C ALA A 556 -19.43 13.42 -9.01
N ALA A 557 -19.64 13.44 -7.70
CA ALA A 557 -18.65 13.02 -6.71
C ALA A 557 -18.28 11.54 -6.86
N PHE A 558 -19.24 10.66 -7.15
CA PHE A 558 -18.99 9.25 -7.40
C PHE A 558 -18.15 9.02 -8.67
N VAL A 559 -18.40 9.76 -9.73
CA VAL A 559 -17.58 9.72 -10.95
C VAL A 559 -16.15 10.17 -10.63
N LEU A 560 -15.99 11.26 -9.88
CA LEU A 560 -14.67 11.71 -9.43
C LEU A 560 -13.96 10.69 -8.54
N PHE A 561 -14.69 9.93 -7.72
CA PHE A 561 -14.14 8.84 -6.92
C PHE A 561 -13.63 7.67 -7.77
N LEU A 562 -14.37 7.30 -8.82
CA LEU A 562 -14.01 6.18 -9.69
C LEU A 562 -12.80 6.50 -10.59
N PHE A 563 -12.77 7.70 -11.17
CA PHE A 563 -11.75 8.10 -12.15
C PHE A 563 -10.65 9.00 -11.55
N GLY A 564 -10.87 9.55 -10.36
CA GLY A 564 -9.91 10.42 -9.68
C GLY A 564 -8.74 9.64 -9.09
N THR A 565 -7.59 10.30 -9.01
CA THR A 565 -6.38 9.76 -8.38
C THR A 565 -5.98 10.64 -7.19
N GLY A 566 -5.35 10.04 -6.19
CA GLY A 566 -4.76 10.75 -5.04
C GLY A 566 -5.65 11.86 -4.47
N PRO A 567 -5.22 13.14 -4.59
CA PRO A 567 -5.94 14.28 -4.00
C PRO A 567 -7.38 14.45 -4.49
N VAL A 568 -7.66 14.17 -5.78
CA VAL A 568 -9.01 14.27 -6.36
C VAL A 568 -9.95 13.24 -5.75
N LYS A 569 -9.44 12.04 -5.46
CA LYS A 569 -10.21 10.99 -4.79
C LYS A 569 -10.55 11.39 -3.35
N GLY A 570 -9.60 12.00 -2.62
CA GLY A 570 -9.84 12.56 -1.29
C GLY A 570 -10.96 13.61 -1.29
N PHE A 571 -10.94 14.54 -2.24
CA PHE A 571 -12.03 15.52 -2.44
C PHE A 571 -13.38 14.83 -2.68
N ALA A 572 -13.43 13.84 -3.58
CA ALA A 572 -14.65 13.13 -3.91
C ALA A 572 -15.26 12.39 -2.72
N VAL A 573 -14.43 11.75 -1.88
CA VAL A 573 -14.85 11.08 -0.64
C VAL A 573 -15.43 12.09 0.34
N THR A 574 -14.71 13.17 0.61
CA THR A 574 -15.15 14.22 1.55
C THR A 574 -16.47 14.85 1.10
N LEU A 575 -16.59 15.16 -0.21
CA LEU A 575 -17.81 15.71 -0.78
C LEU A 575 -18.99 14.73 -0.67
N SER A 576 -18.80 13.45 -1.00
CA SER A 576 -19.86 12.43 -0.93
C SER A 576 -20.37 12.23 0.49
N LEU A 577 -19.45 12.09 1.45
CA LEU A 577 -19.81 11.93 2.87
C LEU A 577 -20.48 13.18 3.41
N GLY A 578 -19.99 14.36 3.02
CA GLY A 578 -20.54 15.64 3.41
C GLY A 578 -21.96 15.86 2.91
N ILE A 579 -22.27 15.45 1.68
CA ILE A 579 -23.64 15.47 1.14
C ILE A 579 -24.57 14.55 1.95
N LEU A 580 -24.14 13.31 2.24
CA LEU A 580 -24.95 12.37 2.99
C LEU A 580 -25.25 12.87 4.42
N THR A 581 -24.23 13.40 5.10
CA THR A 581 -24.40 13.94 6.47
C THR A 581 -25.22 15.22 6.46
N SER A 582 -25.08 16.09 5.46
CA SER A 582 -25.86 17.32 5.33
C SER A 582 -27.35 17.05 5.09
N MET A 583 -27.67 16.08 4.24
CA MET A 583 -29.06 15.65 4.03
C MET A 583 -29.68 15.12 5.32
N PHE A 584 -28.95 14.29 6.07
CA PHE A 584 -29.42 13.78 7.34
C PHE A 584 -29.67 14.89 8.36
N THR A 585 -28.71 15.81 8.53
CA THR A 585 -28.81 16.88 9.54
C THR A 585 -29.85 17.92 9.15
N ALA A 586 -29.94 18.31 7.87
CA ALA A 586 -30.93 19.29 7.41
C ALA A 586 -32.36 18.74 7.43
N ILE A 587 -32.59 17.49 7.00
CA ILE A 587 -33.95 16.94 6.88
C ILE A 587 -34.44 16.38 8.21
N MET A 588 -33.63 15.56 8.88
CA MET A 588 -34.03 14.88 10.12
C MET A 588 -33.63 15.67 11.37
N GLY A 589 -32.39 16.17 11.41
CA GLY A 589 -31.85 16.87 12.58
C GLY A 589 -32.59 18.17 12.86
N THR A 590 -32.65 19.09 11.88
CA THR A 590 -33.34 20.38 12.07
C THR A 590 -34.82 20.21 12.34
N ARG A 591 -35.49 19.26 11.64
CA ARG A 591 -36.89 18.97 11.87
C ARG A 591 -37.14 18.45 13.29
N ALA A 592 -36.24 17.65 13.83
CA ALA A 592 -36.33 17.19 15.22
C ALA A 592 -36.27 18.35 16.21
N VAL A 593 -35.29 19.26 16.05
CA VAL A 593 -35.11 20.43 16.92
C VAL A 593 -36.27 21.40 16.78
N VAL A 594 -36.74 21.70 15.56
CA VAL A 594 -37.91 22.58 15.32
C VAL A 594 -39.16 21.98 15.93
N ASN A 595 -39.34 20.66 15.84
CA ASN A 595 -40.47 19.98 16.47
C ASN A 595 -40.42 20.00 18.02
N LEU A 596 -39.22 19.97 18.62
CA LEU A 596 -39.05 20.15 20.07
C LEU A 596 -39.42 21.57 20.51
N ILE A 597 -39.02 22.59 19.75
CA ILE A 597 -39.26 24.00 20.10
C ILE A 597 -40.72 24.40 19.88
N TYR A 598 -41.31 23.98 18.76
CA TYR A 598 -42.64 24.43 18.31
C TYR A 598 -43.71 23.37 18.32
N GLY A 599 -43.37 22.05 18.25
CA GLY A 599 -44.34 20.97 18.06
C GLY A 599 -45.30 20.72 19.21
N GLY A 600 -44.94 21.07 20.49
CA GLY A 600 -45.79 20.93 21.67
C GLY A 600 -46.75 22.10 21.92
N LYS A 601 -46.58 23.23 21.20
CA LYS A 601 -47.35 24.46 21.44
C LYS A 601 -48.66 24.45 20.67
N LYS A 602 -49.80 24.48 21.38
CA LYS A 602 -51.13 24.48 20.76
C LYS A 602 -51.45 25.75 19.95
N ARG A 603 -50.89 26.93 20.30
CA ARG A 603 -51.03 28.18 19.56
C ARG A 603 -49.66 28.88 19.46
N ILE A 604 -49.15 29.00 18.27
CA ILE A 604 -47.95 29.81 17.94
C ILE A 604 -48.46 31.11 17.33
N LYS A 605 -48.18 32.23 17.97
CA LYS A 605 -48.61 33.57 17.47
C LYS A 605 -47.75 34.07 16.31
N LYS A 606 -46.42 33.78 16.33
CA LYS A 606 -45.46 34.20 15.30
C LYS A 606 -44.28 33.25 15.30
N LEU A 607 -43.81 32.85 14.13
CA LEU A 607 -42.51 32.17 13.95
C LEU A 607 -41.38 33.22 13.90
N SER A 608 -40.28 32.92 14.55
CA SER A 608 -39.07 33.75 14.49
C SER A 608 -38.13 33.17 13.42
N ILE A 609 -38.46 33.46 12.15
CA ILE A 609 -37.79 32.99 10.95
C ILE A 609 -37.40 34.19 10.07
#